data_0350d2241cb41817af6da2edb24cacc1
#
_entry.id   0350d2241cb41817af6da2edb24cacc1
#
_cell.length_a   1.000
_cell.length_b   1.000
_cell.length_c   1.000
_cell.angle_alpha   90.00
_cell.angle_beta   90.00
_cell.angle_gamma   90.00
#
_symmetry.space_group_name_H-M   'P 1'
#
loop_
_entity.id
_entity.type
_entity.pdbx_description
1 polymer ?
#
loop_
_entity_poly.entity_id
_entity_poly.type
_entity_poly.pdbx_seq_one_letter_code
_entity_poly.pdbx_strand_id
1 'polypeptide(L)'
;MSRAAVPAPPIVVDVAVNLAAIIRPEPDAGGFSASIPALPGCHTQGETLDEVRANLREAAEGWLAVAHEDALARDAAGKAS
;
A
#
# COMPACT_ATOMS: atom_id res chain seq x y z
N MET A 1 20.56 27.39 26.81
CA MET A 1 19.73 27.37 26.58
C MET A 1 19.33 26.90 25.52
N SER A 2 18.79 26.36 25.39
CA SER A 2 18.45 25.79 24.37
C SER A 2 17.82 26.52 23.56
N ARG A 3 17.77 26.55 22.62
CA ARG A 3 17.17 27.10 21.86
C ARG A 3 16.02 26.53 21.69
N ALA A 4 15.27 26.94 21.94
CA ALA A 4 14.14 26.51 21.74
C ALA A 4 13.78 26.37 20.57
N ALA A 5 14.35 25.97 20.05
CA ALA A 5 14.12 25.94 18.85
C ALA A 5 12.82 25.62 18.42
N VAL A 6 12.39 26.26 17.51
CA VAL A 6 11.23 25.88 16.82
C VAL A 6 11.61 24.65 16.06
N PRO A 7 10.98 23.57 16.26
CA PRO A 7 11.31 22.36 15.54
C PRO A 7 11.08 22.59 14.05
N ALA A 8 12.00 22.12 13.27
CA ALA A 8 11.82 22.15 11.83
C ALA A 8 10.64 21.27 11.43
N PRO A 9 9.91 21.66 10.42
CA PRO A 9 8.82 20.78 9.97
C PRO A 9 9.38 19.47 9.45
N PRO A 10 8.65 18.39 9.63
CA PRO A 10 9.10 17.11 9.11
C PRO A 10 9.18 17.13 7.59
N ILE A 11 10.09 16.34 7.07
CA ILE A 11 10.25 16.20 5.64
C ILE A 11 9.54 14.93 5.22
N VAL A 12 8.64 15.05 4.26
CA VAL A 12 7.92 13.89 3.75
C VAL A 12 8.50 13.53 2.40
N VAL A 13 8.89 12.29 2.25
CA VAL A 13 9.42 11.80 0.97
C VAL A 13 8.64 10.58 0.55
N ASP A 14 8.56 10.38 -0.73
CA ASP A 14 7.93 9.18 -1.26
C ASP A 14 8.95 8.08 -1.36
N VAL A 15 8.59 6.91 -0.92
CA VAL A 15 9.47 5.75 -0.97
C VAL A 15 8.84 4.70 -1.85
N ALA A 16 9.57 4.27 -2.88
CA ALA A 16 9.11 3.21 -3.76
C ALA A 16 9.79 1.92 -3.34
N VAL A 17 9.01 0.86 -3.19
CA VAL A 17 9.51 -0.45 -2.81
C VAL A 17 8.92 -1.51 -3.71
N ASN A 18 9.60 -2.65 -3.77
CA ASN A 18 9.08 -3.80 -4.51
C ASN A 18 8.39 -4.73 -3.52
N LEU A 19 7.19 -5.13 -3.87
CA LEU A 19 6.41 -6.05 -3.05
C LEU A 19 6.18 -7.33 -3.82
N ALA A 20 6.37 -8.45 -3.15
CA ALA A 20 6.09 -9.74 -3.76
C ALA A 20 4.59 -9.98 -3.80
N ALA A 21 4.10 -10.46 -4.92
CA ALA A 21 2.72 -10.87 -5.08
C ALA A 21 2.69 -12.35 -5.40
N ILE A 22 1.66 -13.02 -4.95
CA ILE A 22 1.45 -14.43 -5.23
C ILE A 22 0.27 -14.53 -6.17
N ILE A 23 0.51 -15.08 -7.36
CA ILE A 23 -0.52 -15.28 -8.38
C ILE A 23 -0.79 -16.78 -8.48
N ARG A 24 -2.04 -17.16 -8.36
CA ARG A 24 -2.43 -18.57 -8.43
C ARG A 24 -3.46 -18.78 -9.54
N PRO A 25 -3.30 -19.82 -10.34
CA PRO A 25 -4.37 -20.17 -11.28
C PRO A 25 -5.59 -20.66 -10.52
N GLU A 26 -6.76 -20.37 -11.05
CA GLU A 26 -8.02 -20.81 -10.48
C GLU A 26 -8.59 -21.90 -11.35
N PRO A 27 -8.36 -23.17 -11.01
CA PRO A 27 -8.72 -24.27 -11.91
C PRO A 27 -10.23 -24.39 -12.15
N ASP A 28 -11.04 -24.08 -11.17
CA ASP A 28 -12.48 -24.24 -11.32
C ASP A 28 -13.14 -23.07 -12.01
N ALA A 29 -12.75 -21.87 -11.64
CA ALA A 29 -13.37 -20.66 -12.19
C ALA A 29 -12.69 -20.14 -13.43
N GLY A 30 -11.48 -20.61 -13.70
CA GLY A 30 -10.65 -20.06 -14.76
C GLY A 30 -10.00 -18.76 -14.29
N GLY A 31 -9.02 -18.32 -15.05
CA GLY A 31 -8.30 -17.11 -14.70
C GLY A 31 -7.35 -17.30 -13.53
N PHE A 32 -7.08 -16.20 -12.86
CA PHE A 32 -6.08 -16.16 -11.80
C PHE A 32 -6.56 -15.31 -10.64
N SER A 33 -6.12 -15.67 -9.44
CA SER A 33 -6.29 -14.80 -8.28
C SER A 33 -4.89 -14.39 -7.80
N ALA A 34 -4.82 -13.31 -7.08
CA ALA A 34 -3.53 -12.82 -6.60
C ALA A 34 -3.68 -12.08 -5.29
N SER A 35 -2.61 -12.09 -4.51
CA SER A 35 -2.56 -11.36 -3.25
C SER A 35 -1.16 -10.81 -3.05
N ILE A 36 -1.06 -9.81 -2.20
CA ILE A 36 0.21 -9.25 -1.76
C ILE A 36 0.30 -9.49 -0.27
N PRO A 37 1.09 -10.47 0.18
CA PRO A 37 1.11 -10.83 1.61
C PRO A 37 1.49 -9.68 2.54
N ALA A 38 2.33 -8.77 2.08
CA ALA A 38 2.72 -7.62 2.89
C ALA A 38 1.60 -6.61 3.09
N LEU A 39 0.54 -6.68 2.28
CA LEU A 39 -0.59 -5.74 2.37
C LEU A 39 -1.86 -6.53 2.71
N PRO A 40 -2.16 -6.70 4.00
CA PRO A 40 -3.29 -7.53 4.42
C PRO A 40 -4.59 -7.09 3.76
N GLY A 41 -5.30 -8.04 3.19
CA GLY A 41 -6.55 -7.77 2.50
C GLY A 41 -6.40 -7.30 1.07
N CYS A 42 -5.17 -7.16 0.57
CA CYS A 42 -4.95 -6.74 -0.81
C CYS A 42 -4.96 -7.94 -1.72
N HIS A 43 -6.09 -8.18 -2.37
CA HIS A 43 -6.24 -9.27 -3.34
C HIS A 43 -6.92 -8.77 -4.59
N THR A 44 -6.73 -9.51 -5.66
CA THR A 44 -7.42 -9.22 -6.91
C THR A 44 -7.54 -10.51 -7.74
N GLN A 45 -8.12 -10.40 -8.90
CA GLN A 45 -8.25 -11.51 -9.83
C GLN A 45 -8.28 -10.97 -11.25
N GLY A 46 -8.11 -11.85 -12.21
CA GLY A 46 -8.15 -11.49 -13.62
C GLY A 46 -8.22 -12.73 -14.47
N GLU A 47 -8.63 -12.57 -15.71
CA GLU A 47 -8.75 -13.69 -16.65
C GLU A 47 -7.40 -14.10 -17.22
N THR A 48 -6.48 -13.16 -17.35
CA THR A 48 -5.15 -13.42 -17.90
C THR A 48 -4.09 -12.89 -16.92
N LEU A 49 -2.84 -13.32 -17.12
CA LEU A 49 -1.74 -12.83 -16.31
C LEU A 49 -1.56 -11.32 -16.45
N ASP A 50 -1.71 -10.80 -17.67
CA ASP A 50 -1.57 -9.35 -17.87
C ASP A 50 -2.66 -8.59 -17.13
N GLU A 51 -3.89 -9.10 -17.15
CA GLU A 51 -5.00 -8.48 -16.47
C GLU A 51 -4.80 -8.52 -14.95
N VAL A 52 -4.40 -9.67 -14.41
CA VAL A 52 -4.20 -9.77 -12.98
C VAL A 52 -3.03 -8.90 -12.51
N ARG A 53 -2.01 -8.74 -13.33
CA ARG A 53 -0.90 -7.84 -12.99
C ARG A 53 -1.34 -6.39 -12.95
N ALA A 54 -2.14 -5.97 -13.93
CA ALA A 54 -2.67 -4.61 -13.95
C ALA A 54 -3.58 -4.37 -12.76
N ASN A 55 -4.44 -5.34 -12.45
CA ASN A 55 -5.35 -5.25 -11.32
C ASN A 55 -4.60 -5.24 -9.99
N LEU A 56 -3.50 -6.00 -9.89
CA LEU A 56 -2.66 -5.98 -8.69
C LEU A 56 -2.05 -4.60 -8.46
N ARG A 57 -1.55 -3.98 -9.51
CA ARG A 57 -0.98 -2.64 -9.38
C ARG A 57 -2.01 -1.66 -8.86
N GLU A 58 -3.20 -1.70 -9.43
CA GLU A 58 -4.28 -0.82 -9.03
C GLU A 58 -4.70 -1.08 -7.58
N ALA A 59 -4.84 -2.34 -7.22
CA ALA A 59 -5.22 -2.72 -5.86
C ALA A 59 -4.16 -2.28 -4.84
N ALA A 60 -2.89 -2.48 -5.18
CA ALA A 60 -1.80 -2.08 -4.28
C ALA A 60 -1.73 -0.57 -4.12
N GLU A 61 -1.89 0.16 -5.22
CA GLU A 61 -1.87 1.62 -5.17
C GLU A 61 -3.01 2.15 -4.30
N GLY A 62 -4.20 1.59 -4.46
CA GLY A 62 -5.33 1.98 -3.63
C GLY A 62 -5.13 1.65 -2.16
N TRP A 63 -4.64 0.44 -1.88
CA TRP A 63 -4.37 0.01 -0.51
C TRP A 63 -3.35 0.93 0.16
N LEU A 64 -2.26 1.20 -0.55
CA LEU A 64 -1.18 2.03 -0.02
C LEU A 64 -1.61 3.48 0.15
N ALA A 65 -2.45 4.00 -0.73
CA ALA A 65 -2.97 5.36 -0.61
C ALA A 65 -3.79 5.52 0.67
N VAL A 66 -4.68 4.56 0.95
CA VAL A 66 -5.50 4.62 2.16
C VAL A 66 -4.63 4.46 3.40
N ALA A 67 -3.70 3.52 3.39
CA ALA A 67 -2.81 3.30 4.53
C ALA A 67 -1.94 4.52 4.80
N HIS A 68 -1.48 5.17 3.73
CA HIS A 68 -0.67 6.38 3.85
C HIS A 68 -1.46 7.51 4.50
N GLU A 69 -2.69 7.74 4.04
CA GLU A 69 -3.55 8.76 4.63
C GLU A 69 -3.84 8.48 6.09
N ASP A 70 -4.13 7.22 6.42
CA ASP A 70 -4.41 6.83 7.80
C ASP A 70 -3.18 7.04 8.68
N ALA A 71 -2.00 6.71 8.17
CA ALA A 71 -0.76 6.86 8.92
C ALA A 71 -0.47 8.33 9.18
N LEU A 72 -0.66 9.19 8.19
CA LEU A 72 -0.45 10.62 8.36
C LEU A 72 -1.45 11.20 9.35
N ALA A 73 -2.70 10.79 9.28
CA ALA A 73 -3.72 11.25 10.19
C ALA A 73 -3.41 10.84 11.63
N ARG A 74 -2.94 9.61 11.83
CA ARG A 74 -2.59 9.14 13.17
C ARG A 74 -1.38 9.88 13.71
N ASP A 75 -0.39 10.15 12.87
CA ASP A 75 0.79 10.88 13.30
C ASP A 75 0.42 12.30 13.71
N ALA A 76 -0.41 12.96 12.93
CA ALA A 76 -0.87 14.31 13.24
C ALA A 76 -1.67 14.33 14.54
N ALA A 77 -2.56 13.36 14.73
CA ALA A 77 -3.35 13.28 15.95
C ALA A 77 -2.47 13.02 17.17
N GLY A 78 -1.49 12.15 17.02
CA GLY A 78 -0.57 11.87 18.10
C GLY A 78 0.24 13.10 18.50
N LYS A 79 0.63 13.90 17.55
CA LYS A 79 1.39 15.11 17.85
C LYS A 79 0.53 16.20 18.43
N ALA A 80 -0.73 16.20 18.15
CA ALA A 80 -1.63 17.20 18.67
C ALA A 80 -1.90 17.02 20.17
N SER A 81 -1.61 15.86 20.71
CA SER A 81 -1.84 15.67 22.15
C SER A 81 -0.56 15.91 23.01
#